data_6c5fccc37f1af948f265ac219dfd5a68
#
_entry.id   6c5fccc37f1af948f265ac219dfd5a68
#
_cell.length_a   1.000
_cell.length_b   1.000
_cell.length_c   1.000
_cell.angle_alpha   90.00
_cell.angle_beta   90.00
_cell.angle_gamma   90.00
#
_symmetry.space_group_name_H-M   'P 1'
#
loop_
_entity.id
_entity.type
_entity.pdbx_description
1 polymer ?
#
loop_
_entity_poly.entity_id
_entity_poly.type
_entity_poly.pdbx_seq_one_letter_code
_entity_poly.pdbx_strand_id
1 'polypeptide(L)'
;MTAGIGQIEALMGIVPGGGGTQYLRDRVGRNRALEVVLTADLFDAETAASYGWINRALPADQLDECVDRIARNIAALPDGVIEAAKRALPAEHITDGLLRENEAWATQIALPAVQQLMGRGLRNGAQTPTGERDLEELMRSVMRR
;
A
#
# COMPACT_ATOMS: atom_id res chain seq x y z
N MET A 1 10.95 3.88 16.58
CA MET A 1 9.96 2.99 15.90
C MET A 1 10.25 3.10 14.41
N THR A 2 10.56 2.01 13.74
CA THR A 2 10.76 1.99 12.28
C THR A 2 9.40 1.96 11.60
N ALA A 3 9.22 2.70 10.49
CA ALA A 3 7.99 2.68 9.73
C ALA A 3 7.81 1.30 9.06
N GLY A 4 6.59 0.74 9.18
CA GLY A 4 6.19 -0.46 8.46
C GLY A 4 5.28 -0.09 7.27
N ILE A 5 5.47 -0.76 6.15
CA ILE A 5 4.69 -0.56 4.92
C ILE A 5 4.13 -1.91 4.49
N GLY A 6 2.82 -2.00 4.27
CA GLY A 6 2.18 -3.26 3.89
C GLY A 6 0.87 -3.07 3.14
N GLN A 7 0.36 -4.19 2.64
CA GLN A 7 -0.98 -4.34 2.06
C GLN A 7 -1.66 -5.48 2.84
N ILE A 8 -2.31 -5.14 3.94
CA ILE A 8 -2.80 -6.13 4.91
C ILE A 8 -4.24 -6.63 4.64
N GLU A 9 -4.83 -6.23 3.55
CA GLU A 9 -6.22 -6.51 3.19
C GLU A 9 -6.52 -8.01 3.10
N ALA A 10 -5.50 -8.84 2.78
CA ALA A 10 -5.66 -10.29 2.76
C ALA A 10 -6.03 -10.87 4.14
N LEU A 11 -5.61 -10.24 5.24
CA LEU A 11 -5.99 -10.62 6.59
C LEU A 11 -7.48 -10.35 6.89
N MET A 12 -8.12 -9.51 6.07
CA MET A 12 -9.56 -9.24 6.13
C MET A 12 -10.36 -10.09 5.12
N GLY A 13 -9.68 -10.96 4.34
CA GLY A 13 -10.29 -11.82 3.35
C GLY A 13 -10.57 -11.15 2.00
N ILE A 14 -9.99 -10.01 1.74
CA ILE A 14 -10.13 -9.26 0.48
C ILE A 14 -8.77 -8.99 -0.15
N VAL A 15 -8.77 -8.60 -1.42
CA VAL A 15 -7.55 -8.07 -2.08
C VAL A 15 -7.47 -6.56 -1.87
N PRO A 16 -6.26 -5.95 -1.93
CA PRO A 16 -6.12 -4.50 -1.95
C PRO A 16 -6.94 -3.88 -3.07
N GLY A 17 -7.72 -2.85 -2.75
CA GLY A 17 -8.52 -2.08 -3.70
C GLY A 17 -7.91 -0.72 -4.00
N GLY A 18 -8.64 0.11 -4.78
CA GLY A 18 -8.21 1.47 -5.09
C GLY A 18 -6.94 1.56 -5.94
N GLY A 19 -6.58 0.51 -6.66
CA GLY A 19 -5.35 0.42 -7.43
C GLY A 19 -4.18 -0.18 -6.66
N GLY A 20 -4.39 -0.64 -5.42
CA GLY A 20 -3.33 -1.15 -4.55
C GLY A 20 -2.52 -2.26 -5.18
N THR A 21 -3.19 -3.25 -5.82
CA THR A 21 -2.50 -4.34 -6.51
C THR A 21 -1.78 -3.90 -7.78
N GLN A 22 -2.38 -2.98 -8.54
CA GLN A 22 -1.87 -2.57 -9.85
C GLN A 22 -0.65 -1.66 -9.72
N TYR A 23 -0.74 -0.61 -8.90
CA TYR A 23 0.39 0.29 -8.65
C TYR A 23 1.55 -0.41 -7.95
N LEU A 24 1.28 -1.37 -7.05
CA LEU A 24 2.33 -2.16 -6.42
C LEU A 24 3.06 -3.01 -7.47
N ARG A 25 2.30 -3.77 -8.30
CA ARG A 25 2.88 -4.60 -9.35
C ARG A 25 3.78 -3.80 -10.30
N ASP A 26 3.34 -2.61 -10.71
CA ASP A 26 4.11 -1.77 -11.64
C ASP A 26 5.41 -1.27 -11.03
N ARG A 27 5.45 -1.05 -9.71
CA ARG A 27 6.64 -0.59 -9.00
C ARG A 27 7.63 -1.69 -8.65
N VAL A 28 7.14 -2.83 -8.15
CA VAL A 28 8.01 -3.88 -7.58
C VAL A 28 8.06 -5.15 -8.43
N GLY A 29 7.27 -5.22 -9.50
CA GLY A 29 7.08 -6.42 -10.31
C GLY A 29 6.14 -7.44 -9.66
N ARG A 30 5.62 -8.37 -10.49
CA ARG A 30 4.56 -9.31 -10.09
C ARG A 30 4.91 -10.18 -8.89
N ASN A 31 6.15 -10.70 -8.84
CA ASN A 31 6.51 -11.67 -7.81
C ASN A 31 6.55 -11.02 -6.42
N ARG A 32 7.19 -9.85 -6.30
CA ARG A 32 7.22 -9.09 -5.03
C ARG A 32 5.84 -8.57 -4.65
N ALA A 33 5.03 -8.15 -5.62
CA ALA A 33 3.65 -7.75 -5.36
C ALA A 33 2.81 -8.90 -4.79
N LEU A 34 2.98 -10.12 -5.31
CA LEU A 34 2.32 -11.31 -4.75
C LEU A 34 2.81 -11.64 -3.34
N GLU A 35 4.11 -11.52 -3.09
CA GLU A 35 4.67 -11.68 -1.75
C GLU A 35 4.00 -10.70 -0.77
N VAL A 36 4.03 -9.41 -1.05
CA VAL A 36 3.45 -8.37 -0.21
C VAL A 36 1.96 -8.61 0.06
N VAL A 37 1.17 -8.88 -0.99
CA VAL A 37 -0.29 -9.03 -0.86
C VAL A 37 -0.68 -10.32 -0.16
N LEU A 38 0.00 -11.44 -0.46
CA LEU A 38 -0.40 -12.75 0.04
C LEU A 38 0.12 -13.05 1.45
N THR A 39 1.30 -12.53 1.80
CA THR A 39 1.80 -12.65 3.18
C THR A 39 1.10 -11.68 4.11
N ALA A 40 0.68 -10.53 3.56
CA ALA A 40 0.15 -9.40 4.32
C ALA A 40 1.08 -8.95 5.47
N ASP A 41 2.39 -9.16 5.28
CA ASP A 41 3.42 -8.73 6.22
C ASP A 41 3.68 -7.22 6.09
N LEU A 42 4.13 -6.62 7.18
CA LEU A 42 4.70 -5.28 7.16
C LEU A 42 6.19 -5.37 6.84
N PHE A 43 6.60 -4.65 5.80
CA PHE A 43 7.98 -4.52 5.37
C PHE A 43 8.60 -3.28 6.01
N ASP A 44 9.85 -3.36 6.41
CA ASP A 44 10.59 -2.17 6.84
C ASP A 44 10.88 -1.23 5.64
N ALA A 45 11.20 0.02 5.95
CA ALA A 45 11.41 1.04 4.94
C ALA A 45 12.62 0.74 4.02
N GLU A 46 13.65 0.08 4.53
CA GLU A 46 14.85 -0.27 3.74
C GLU A 46 14.51 -1.35 2.73
N THR A 47 13.77 -2.38 3.14
CA THR A 47 13.26 -3.43 2.24
C THR A 47 12.33 -2.84 1.20
N ALA A 48 11.38 -1.98 1.58
CA ALA A 48 10.48 -1.32 0.65
C ALA A 48 11.22 -0.44 -0.37
N ALA A 49 12.28 0.24 0.04
CA ALA A 49 13.15 1.01 -0.85
C ALA A 49 13.93 0.09 -1.81
N SER A 50 14.49 -1.02 -1.32
CA SER A 50 15.21 -1.99 -2.14
C SER A 50 14.32 -2.67 -3.18
N TYR A 51 13.03 -2.82 -2.89
CA TYR A 51 12.01 -3.34 -3.82
C TYR A 51 11.59 -2.31 -4.88
N GLY A 52 11.88 -1.02 -4.67
CA GLY A 52 11.39 0.07 -5.52
C GLY A 52 9.94 0.48 -5.20
N TRP A 53 9.39 0.00 -4.09
CA TRP A 53 8.05 0.39 -3.65
C TRP A 53 7.99 1.85 -3.21
N ILE A 54 9.03 2.29 -2.50
CA ILE A 54 9.26 3.70 -2.15
C ILE A 54 10.59 4.18 -2.73
N ASN A 55 10.74 5.48 -2.89
CA ASN A 55 11.92 6.07 -3.52
C ASN A 55 13.18 5.88 -2.67
N ARG A 56 13.06 5.97 -1.34
CA ARG A 56 14.18 5.82 -0.39
C ARG A 56 13.69 5.68 1.05
N ALA A 57 14.49 5.01 1.87
CA ALA A 57 14.40 5.05 3.31
C ALA A 57 15.39 6.09 3.86
N LEU A 58 14.97 6.85 4.86
CA LEU A 58 15.78 7.88 5.50
C LEU A 58 15.64 7.79 7.02
N PRO A 59 16.68 8.15 7.80
CA PRO A 59 16.52 8.45 9.21
C PRO A 59 15.44 9.52 9.42
N ALA A 60 14.66 9.40 10.50
CA ALA A 60 13.53 10.29 10.75
C ALA A 60 13.92 11.77 10.84
N ASP A 61 15.09 12.06 11.37
CA ASP A 61 15.67 13.41 11.51
C ASP A 61 16.12 14.03 10.17
N GLN A 62 16.23 13.24 9.10
CA GLN A 62 16.63 13.69 7.75
C GLN A 62 15.45 13.78 6.78
N LEU A 63 14.27 13.29 7.17
CA LEU A 63 13.12 13.19 6.27
C LEU A 63 12.64 14.58 5.81
N ASP A 64 12.39 15.49 6.75
CA ASP A 64 11.85 16.81 6.45
C ASP A 64 12.80 17.63 5.57
N GLU A 65 14.10 17.63 5.88
CA GLU A 65 15.11 18.31 5.05
C GLU A 65 15.15 17.76 3.62
N CYS A 66 15.09 16.44 3.48
CA CYS A 66 15.08 15.80 2.17
C CYS A 66 13.82 16.16 1.37
N VAL A 67 12.64 16.11 2.00
CA VAL A 67 11.36 16.44 1.36
C VAL A 67 11.35 17.92 0.93
N ASP A 68 11.75 18.82 1.81
CA ASP A 68 11.84 20.26 1.54
C ASP A 68 12.78 20.57 0.39
N ARG A 69 13.92 19.93 0.34
CA ARG A 69 14.88 20.09 -0.76
C ARG A 69 14.28 19.63 -2.09
N ILE A 70 13.63 18.47 -2.12
CA ILE A 70 12.97 17.96 -3.34
C ILE A 70 11.86 18.92 -3.77
N ALA A 71 11.02 19.38 -2.85
CA ALA A 71 9.92 20.30 -3.13
C ALA A 71 10.44 21.62 -3.69
N ARG A 72 11.48 22.22 -3.07
CA ARG A 72 12.12 23.45 -3.59
C ARG A 72 12.73 23.26 -4.97
N ASN A 73 13.40 22.13 -5.21
CA ASN A 73 13.98 21.85 -6.53
C ASN A 73 12.90 21.75 -7.61
N ILE A 74 11.77 21.10 -7.32
CA ILE A 74 10.64 21.01 -8.26
C ILE A 74 10.00 22.38 -8.47
N ALA A 75 9.78 23.14 -7.39
CA ALA A 75 9.16 24.46 -7.47
C ALA A 75 10.02 25.50 -8.24
N ALA A 76 11.33 25.28 -8.33
CA ALA A 76 12.26 26.15 -9.05
C ALA A 76 12.39 25.82 -10.55
N LEU A 77 11.70 24.77 -11.03
CA LEU A 77 11.75 24.40 -12.44
C LEU A 77 11.06 25.46 -13.31
N PRO A 78 11.56 25.73 -14.53
CA PRO A 78 10.88 26.59 -15.49
C PRO A 78 9.46 26.12 -15.81
N ASP A 79 8.60 27.04 -16.20
CA ASP A 79 7.23 26.75 -16.62
C ASP A 79 7.19 25.68 -17.71
N GLY A 80 6.25 24.75 -17.58
CA GLY A 80 6.01 23.66 -18.54
C GLY A 80 6.92 22.44 -18.39
N VAL A 81 8.01 22.50 -17.62
CA VAL A 81 8.94 21.35 -17.46
C VAL A 81 8.25 20.19 -16.73
N ILE A 82 7.45 20.47 -15.70
CA ILE A 82 6.73 19.45 -14.94
C ILE A 82 5.74 18.72 -15.84
N GLU A 83 4.97 19.47 -16.63
CA GLU A 83 3.99 18.91 -17.58
C GLU A 83 4.67 18.09 -18.67
N ALA A 84 5.79 18.58 -19.20
CA ALA A 84 6.56 17.87 -20.21
C ALA A 84 7.11 16.54 -19.65
N ALA A 85 7.66 16.55 -18.43
CA ALA A 85 8.17 15.35 -17.79
C ALA A 85 7.05 14.33 -17.53
N LYS A 86 5.89 14.76 -17.04
CA LYS A 86 4.73 13.88 -16.83
C LYS A 86 4.19 13.28 -18.13
N ARG A 87 4.22 14.03 -19.24
CA ARG A 87 3.85 13.48 -20.57
C ARG A 87 4.88 12.50 -21.11
N ALA A 88 6.17 12.72 -20.84
CA ALA A 88 7.25 11.84 -21.29
C ALA A 88 7.34 10.55 -20.46
N LEU A 89 6.84 10.58 -19.22
CA LEU A 89 6.79 9.47 -18.27
C LEU A 89 5.34 9.18 -17.89
N PRO A 90 4.49 8.77 -18.84
CA PRO A 90 3.09 8.50 -18.54
C PRO A 90 2.99 7.31 -17.57
N ALA A 91 1.99 7.34 -16.70
CA ALA A 91 1.59 6.15 -15.98
C ALA A 91 1.12 5.08 -17.00
N GLU A 92 1.47 3.82 -16.75
CA GLU A 92 0.96 2.74 -17.58
C GLU A 92 -0.58 2.70 -17.55
N HIS A 93 -1.19 2.19 -18.63
CA HIS A 93 -2.63 1.99 -18.69
C HIS A 93 -3.02 0.81 -17.81
N ILE A 94 -3.44 1.12 -16.58
CA ILE A 94 -3.87 0.12 -15.59
C ILE A 94 -5.39 -0.10 -15.56
N THR A 95 -6.14 0.50 -16.47
CA THR A 95 -7.61 0.47 -16.48
C THR A 95 -8.17 -0.95 -16.42
N ASP A 96 -7.70 -1.85 -17.27
CA ASP A 96 -8.13 -3.26 -17.26
C ASP A 96 -7.71 -3.98 -15.97
N GLY A 97 -6.56 -3.59 -15.42
CA GLY A 97 -6.10 -4.08 -14.13
C GLY A 97 -7.01 -3.65 -12.98
N LEU A 98 -7.41 -2.38 -12.97
CA LEU A 98 -8.35 -1.83 -11.99
C LEU A 98 -9.72 -2.49 -12.07
N LEU A 99 -10.22 -2.76 -13.28
CA LEU A 99 -11.48 -3.50 -13.45
C LEU A 99 -11.40 -4.90 -12.83
N ARG A 100 -10.33 -5.65 -13.12
CA ARG A 100 -10.10 -6.98 -12.51
C ARG A 100 -9.93 -6.92 -11.00
N GLU A 101 -9.24 -5.90 -10.48
CA GLU A 101 -9.08 -5.68 -9.04
C GLU A 101 -10.43 -5.42 -8.38
N ASN A 102 -11.24 -4.53 -8.94
CA ASN A 102 -12.57 -4.21 -8.43
C ASN A 102 -13.51 -5.43 -8.45
N GLU A 103 -13.47 -6.24 -9.50
CA GLU A 103 -14.25 -7.48 -9.59
C GLU A 103 -13.82 -8.48 -8.52
N ALA A 104 -12.52 -8.69 -8.35
CA ALA A 104 -11.97 -9.58 -7.33
C ALA A 104 -12.35 -9.08 -5.92
N TRP A 105 -12.20 -7.79 -5.65
CA TRP A 105 -12.59 -7.17 -4.38
C TRP A 105 -14.09 -7.33 -4.09
N ALA A 106 -14.94 -7.00 -5.07
CA ALA A 106 -16.40 -7.10 -4.93
C ALA A 106 -16.85 -8.56 -4.68
N THR A 107 -16.20 -9.51 -5.34
CA THR A 107 -16.47 -10.93 -5.13
C THR A 107 -16.11 -11.36 -3.70
N GLN A 108 -14.95 -10.97 -3.20
CA GLN A 108 -14.50 -11.34 -1.87
C GLN A 108 -15.34 -10.68 -0.77
N ILE A 109 -15.60 -9.37 -0.87
CA ILE A 109 -16.34 -8.64 0.15
C ILE A 109 -17.78 -9.15 0.31
N ALA A 110 -18.37 -9.76 -0.74
CA ALA A 110 -19.72 -10.32 -0.70
C ALA A 110 -19.79 -11.67 0.03
N LEU A 111 -18.67 -12.32 0.31
CA LEU A 111 -18.66 -13.62 0.99
C LEU A 111 -19.06 -13.49 2.47
N PRO A 112 -20.00 -14.32 2.97
CA PRO A 112 -20.38 -14.30 4.38
C PRO A 112 -19.20 -14.50 5.34
N ALA A 113 -18.23 -15.35 4.97
CA ALA A 113 -17.03 -15.57 5.78
C ALA A 113 -16.17 -14.30 5.91
N VAL A 114 -16.05 -13.51 4.84
CA VAL A 114 -15.32 -12.24 4.85
C VAL A 114 -16.05 -11.22 5.73
N GLN A 115 -17.38 -11.10 5.60
CA GLN A 115 -18.19 -10.22 6.43
C GLN A 115 -18.07 -10.57 7.92
N GLN A 116 -18.07 -11.86 8.25
CA GLN A 116 -17.86 -12.31 9.62
C GLN A 116 -16.46 -12.01 10.15
N LEU A 117 -15.43 -12.19 9.30
CA LEU A 117 -14.03 -11.88 9.64
C LEU A 117 -13.85 -10.40 9.91
N MET A 118 -14.33 -9.53 9.03
CA MET A 118 -14.31 -8.08 9.21
C MET A 118 -15.07 -7.65 10.46
N GLY A 119 -16.26 -8.21 10.69
CA GLY A 119 -17.05 -7.96 11.89
C GLY A 119 -16.32 -8.39 13.17
N ARG A 120 -15.56 -9.49 13.15
CA ARG A 120 -14.69 -9.88 14.26
C ARG A 120 -13.56 -8.88 14.47
N GLY A 121 -12.90 -8.42 13.39
CA GLY A 121 -11.88 -7.39 13.46
C GLY A 121 -12.38 -6.12 14.16
N LEU A 122 -13.54 -5.61 13.75
CA LEU A 122 -14.15 -4.42 14.34
C LEU A 122 -14.44 -4.62 15.85
N ARG A 123 -15.02 -5.76 16.24
CA ARG A 123 -15.28 -6.06 17.65
C ARG A 123 -14.02 -6.21 18.50
N ASN A 124 -12.88 -6.54 17.90
CA ASN A 124 -11.59 -6.64 18.57
C ASN A 124 -10.76 -5.36 18.49
N GLY A 125 -11.30 -4.26 17.98
CA GLY A 125 -10.70 -2.94 18.04
C GLY A 125 -10.13 -2.40 16.72
N ALA A 126 -10.31 -3.08 15.59
CA ALA A 126 -10.01 -2.49 14.29
C ALA A 126 -10.80 -1.17 14.13
N GLN A 127 -10.20 -0.18 13.47
CA GLN A 127 -10.69 1.19 13.33
C GLN A 127 -10.75 2.00 14.67
N THR A 128 -10.01 1.56 15.68
CA THR A 128 -9.75 2.38 16.87
C THR A 128 -8.29 2.84 16.88
N PRO A 129 -7.94 3.98 17.50
CA PRO A 129 -6.54 4.45 17.56
C PRO A 129 -5.56 3.43 18.15
N THR A 130 -6.01 2.57 19.04
CA THR A 130 -5.18 1.51 19.64
C THR A 130 -5.05 0.32 18.69
N GLY A 131 -6.16 -0.14 18.08
CA GLY A 131 -6.15 -1.28 17.18
C GLY A 131 -5.40 -1.00 15.87
N GLU A 132 -5.43 0.23 15.39
CA GLU A 132 -4.72 0.62 14.16
C GLU A 132 -3.19 0.64 14.33
N ARG A 133 -2.67 0.77 15.56
CA ARG A 133 -1.22 0.72 15.79
C ARG A 133 -0.61 -0.65 15.51
N ASP A 134 -1.39 -1.70 15.77
CA ASP A 134 -0.96 -3.10 15.64
C ASP A 134 -2.00 -3.90 14.83
N LEU A 135 -2.55 -3.28 13.78
CA LEU A 135 -3.67 -3.82 13.01
C LEU A 135 -3.34 -5.18 12.38
N GLU A 136 -2.11 -5.36 11.90
CA GLU A 136 -1.65 -6.64 11.37
C GLU A 136 -1.77 -7.76 12.41
N GLU A 137 -1.21 -7.58 13.60
CA GLU A 137 -1.25 -8.60 14.65
C GLU A 137 -2.67 -8.84 15.15
N LEU A 138 -3.46 -7.76 15.30
CA LEU A 138 -4.88 -7.86 15.64
C LEU A 138 -5.62 -8.75 14.63
N MET A 139 -5.49 -8.48 13.34
CA MET A 139 -6.18 -9.25 12.30
C MET A 139 -5.68 -10.69 12.21
N ARG A 140 -4.37 -10.94 12.34
CA ARG A 140 -3.81 -12.30 12.43
C ARG A 140 -4.39 -13.08 13.63
N SER A 141 -4.57 -12.44 14.77
CA SER A 141 -5.19 -13.05 15.95
C SER A 141 -6.65 -13.40 15.73
N VAL A 142 -7.39 -12.55 15.00
CA VAL A 142 -8.79 -12.75 14.64
C VAL A 142 -8.98 -13.89 13.64
N MET A 143 -8.05 -14.09 12.71
CA MET A 143 -8.09 -15.18 11.73
C MET A 143 -7.88 -16.55 12.37
N ARG A 144 -7.09 -16.66 13.45
CA ARG A 144 -6.75 -17.91 14.13
C ARG A 144 -7.89 -18.48 14.99
N ARG A 145 -8.95 -17.72 15.20
CA ARG A 145 -10.16 -18.09 15.97
C ARG A 145 -11.31 -18.44 15.04
#